data_14c2c42536e4ec551de34b068d625627
#
_entry.id   14c2c42536e4ec551de34b068d625627
#
_cell.length_a   1.000
_cell.length_b   1.000
_cell.length_c   1.000
_cell.angle_alpha   90.00
_cell.angle_beta   90.00
_cell.angle_gamma   90.00
#
_symmetry.space_group_name_H-M   'P 1'
#
loop_
_entity.id
_entity.type
_entity.pdbx_description
1 polymer ?
#
loop_
_entity_poly.entity_id
_entity_poly.type
_entity_poly.pdbx_seq_one_letter_code
_entity_poly.pdbx_strand_id
1 'polypeptide(L)'
;MSQHTQGRLAGKVLLVTGAGCVGPGWGNGRAVAVRFAEEGAKVFAVDKSAEAMEETLARVRAIPGAQIESHTCDVTQASEVKGMIDACVARFGRVDILVNNVGGSARGGPVDLTEEAWDKQIDFNLKSVFLACKYVLPLMEAQGGGAIVNTASTSGIRWTGAAQVGYASAKAAVIQFSRVVAVEYAKKNIRVNTVIPGQMHTPMVEARLAGQRAGGNVDALLAQRQARIPLGFMGDGRDTANAALFLASDEARFITGAELIVDGGMSVRCD
;
A
#
# COMPACT_ATOMS: atom_id res chain seq x y z
N MET A 1 25.09 -25.50 -15.98
CA MET A 1 23.62 -25.63 -15.85
C MET A 1 23.12 -24.42 -15.09
N SER A 2 22.50 -23.47 -15.78
CA SER A 2 21.95 -22.26 -15.18
C SER A 2 20.81 -22.68 -14.26
N GLN A 3 20.99 -22.57 -12.95
CA GLN A 3 19.86 -22.53 -12.03
C GLN A 3 19.08 -21.27 -12.41
N HIS A 4 17.95 -21.40 -13.09
CA HIS A 4 16.96 -20.36 -13.11
C HIS A 4 16.58 -20.11 -11.67
N THR A 5 17.10 -19.05 -11.10
CA THR A 5 16.65 -18.57 -9.80
C THR A 5 15.19 -18.18 -9.97
N GLN A 6 14.30 -19.02 -9.47
CA GLN A 6 12.89 -18.66 -9.39
C GLN A 6 12.80 -17.36 -8.59
N GLY A 7 11.97 -16.41 -9.03
CA GLY A 7 11.76 -15.16 -8.31
C GLY A 7 11.28 -15.40 -6.88
N ARG A 8 11.54 -14.45 -5.98
CA ARG A 8 11.26 -14.56 -4.53
C ARG A 8 9.82 -14.88 -4.18
N LEU A 9 8.88 -14.64 -5.11
CA LEU A 9 7.44 -14.87 -4.94
C LEU A 9 6.90 -15.88 -5.96
N ALA A 10 7.76 -16.75 -6.51
CA ALA A 10 7.36 -17.71 -7.54
C ALA A 10 6.14 -18.55 -7.09
N GLY A 11 5.05 -18.45 -7.86
CA GLY A 11 3.80 -19.17 -7.64
C GLY A 11 2.91 -18.62 -6.52
N LYS A 12 3.34 -17.63 -5.74
CA LYS A 12 2.52 -16.95 -4.73
C LYS A 12 1.43 -16.10 -5.38
N VAL A 13 0.30 -15.97 -4.73
CA VAL A 13 -0.81 -15.11 -5.15
C VAL A 13 -0.81 -13.83 -4.34
N LEU A 14 -0.63 -12.70 -5.03
CA LEU A 14 -0.74 -11.35 -4.47
C LEU A 14 -2.15 -10.80 -4.72
N LEU A 15 -2.80 -10.31 -3.68
CA LEU A 15 -3.91 -9.38 -3.75
C LEU A 15 -3.41 -8.00 -3.34
N VAL A 16 -3.50 -7.01 -4.22
CA VAL A 16 -3.09 -5.63 -3.95
C VAL A 16 -4.22 -4.65 -4.18
N THR A 17 -4.54 -3.84 -3.16
CA THR A 17 -5.58 -2.80 -3.25
C THR A 17 -4.96 -1.45 -3.62
N GLY A 18 -5.70 -0.63 -4.39
CA GLY A 18 -5.19 0.62 -4.92
C GLY A 18 -4.08 0.40 -5.96
N ALA A 19 -4.25 -0.62 -6.80
CA ALA A 19 -3.28 -0.99 -7.84
C ALA A 19 -3.29 -0.05 -9.04
N GLY A 20 -4.32 0.78 -9.18
CA GLY A 20 -4.40 1.85 -10.16
C GLY A 20 -3.55 3.06 -9.81
N CYS A 21 -3.55 4.05 -10.70
CA CYS A 21 -2.89 5.31 -10.45
C CYS A 21 -3.66 6.46 -11.12
N VAL A 22 -3.68 7.62 -10.47
CA VAL A 22 -4.39 8.82 -10.98
C VAL A 22 -3.73 9.48 -12.19
N GLY A 23 -2.61 8.95 -12.65
CA GLY A 23 -1.87 9.46 -13.81
C GLY A 23 -0.73 8.52 -14.19
N PRO A 24 0.05 8.88 -15.23
CA PRO A 24 1.20 8.10 -15.68
C PRO A 24 2.31 8.08 -14.61
N GLY A 25 3.15 7.01 -14.60
CA GLY A 25 4.28 6.88 -13.68
C GLY A 25 4.07 5.86 -12.57
N TRP A 26 4.76 6.05 -11.44
CA TRP A 26 4.87 5.06 -10.38
C TRP A 26 4.10 5.46 -9.11
N GLY A 27 2.80 5.11 -9.07
CA GLY A 27 2.06 5.04 -7.80
C GLY A 27 2.48 3.80 -6.99
N ASN A 28 2.35 3.86 -5.67
CA ASN A 28 2.79 2.75 -4.79
C ASN A 28 2.13 1.41 -5.17
N GLY A 29 0.81 1.37 -5.36
CA GLY A 29 0.10 0.13 -5.68
C GLY A 29 0.44 -0.43 -7.06
N ARG A 30 0.59 0.44 -8.08
CA ARG A 30 1.10 0.04 -9.40
C ARG A 30 2.49 -0.56 -9.30
N ALA A 31 3.39 0.09 -8.56
CA ALA A 31 4.75 -0.38 -8.36
C ALA A 31 4.79 -1.73 -7.63
N VAL A 32 3.93 -1.93 -6.62
CA VAL A 32 3.78 -3.23 -5.94
C VAL A 32 3.34 -4.31 -6.94
N ALA A 33 2.28 -4.05 -7.72
CA ALA A 33 1.78 -5.02 -8.70
C ALA A 33 2.87 -5.45 -9.71
N VAL A 34 3.60 -4.49 -10.27
CA VAL A 34 4.67 -4.76 -11.24
C VAL A 34 5.86 -5.48 -10.58
N ARG A 35 6.36 -4.95 -9.46
CA ARG A 35 7.55 -5.50 -8.79
C ARG A 35 7.34 -6.93 -8.29
N PHE A 36 6.14 -7.23 -7.78
CA PHE A 36 5.81 -8.59 -7.34
C PHE A 36 5.61 -9.56 -8.52
N ALA A 37 5.08 -9.09 -9.64
CA ALA A 37 5.02 -9.88 -10.86
C ALA A 37 6.41 -10.21 -11.42
N GLU A 38 7.36 -9.28 -11.38
CA GLU A 38 8.78 -9.52 -11.74
C GLU A 38 9.41 -10.62 -10.90
N GLU A 39 8.96 -10.79 -9.65
CA GLU A 39 9.39 -11.86 -8.73
C GLU A 39 8.53 -13.14 -8.82
N GLY A 40 7.69 -13.25 -9.84
CA GLY A 40 6.94 -14.46 -10.15
C GLY A 40 5.60 -14.62 -9.42
N ALA A 41 5.10 -13.58 -8.75
CA ALA A 41 3.76 -13.62 -8.17
C ALA A 41 2.67 -13.58 -9.26
N LYS A 42 1.57 -14.29 -9.01
CA LYS A 42 0.29 -14.08 -9.72
C LYS A 42 -0.41 -12.90 -9.06
N VAL A 43 -0.76 -11.89 -9.84
CA VAL A 43 -1.27 -10.61 -9.31
C VAL A 43 -2.78 -10.52 -9.47
N PHE A 44 -3.50 -10.28 -8.37
CA PHE A 44 -4.89 -9.84 -8.37
C PHE A 44 -4.92 -8.36 -7.99
N ALA A 45 -5.06 -7.52 -9.01
CA ALA A 45 -4.99 -6.06 -8.91
C ALA A 45 -6.37 -5.47 -8.66
N VAL A 46 -6.51 -4.65 -7.63
CA VAL A 46 -7.79 -4.08 -7.22
C VAL A 46 -7.71 -2.56 -7.15
N ASP A 47 -8.68 -1.90 -7.75
CA ASP A 47 -8.89 -0.45 -7.63
C ASP A 47 -10.38 -0.12 -7.78
N LYS A 48 -10.78 1.07 -7.38
CA LYS A 48 -12.14 1.58 -7.61
C LYS A 48 -12.38 1.95 -9.07
N SER A 49 -11.31 2.32 -9.82
CA SER A 49 -11.34 2.70 -11.22
C SER A 49 -10.65 1.66 -12.10
N ALA A 50 -11.40 1.05 -13.01
CA ALA A 50 -10.84 0.16 -14.02
C ALA A 50 -9.85 0.89 -14.94
N GLU A 51 -10.17 2.13 -15.34
CA GLU A 51 -9.31 2.98 -16.18
C GLU A 51 -7.95 3.25 -15.50
N ALA A 52 -7.95 3.56 -14.19
CA ALA A 52 -6.72 3.79 -13.44
C ALA A 52 -5.79 2.56 -13.42
N MET A 53 -6.32 1.35 -13.62
CA MET A 53 -5.56 0.11 -13.66
C MET A 53 -4.95 -0.22 -15.04
N GLU A 54 -5.39 0.39 -16.13
CA GLU A 54 -4.98 0.02 -17.50
C GLU A 54 -3.45 -0.01 -17.67
N GLU A 55 -2.75 1.03 -17.25
CA GLU A 55 -1.29 1.08 -17.34
C GLU A 55 -0.63 0.01 -16.45
N THR A 56 -1.19 -0.28 -15.28
CA THR A 56 -0.69 -1.35 -14.40
C THR A 56 -0.81 -2.70 -15.07
N LEU A 57 -1.96 -2.98 -15.68
CA LEU A 57 -2.21 -4.21 -16.43
C LEU A 57 -1.25 -4.34 -17.61
N ALA A 58 -1.07 -3.27 -18.38
CA ALA A 58 -0.16 -3.25 -19.52
C ALA A 58 1.29 -3.54 -19.10
N ARG A 59 1.76 -2.90 -18.02
CA ARG A 59 3.12 -3.10 -17.49
C ARG A 59 3.37 -4.53 -17.01
N VAL A 60 2.42 -5.12 -16.28
CA VAL A 60 2.56 -6.50 -15.79
C VAL A 60 2.47 -7.50 -16.95
N ARG A 61 1.56 -7.30 -17.91
CA ARG A 61 1.43 -8.17 -19.08
C ARG A 61 2.67 -8.15 -19.99
N ALA A 62 3.47 -7.09 -19.92
CA ALA A 62 4.75 -7.02 -20.64
C ALA A 62 5.86 -7.87 -20.01
N ILE A 63 5.69 -8.37 -18.78
CA ILE A 63 6.64 -9.24 -18.10
C ILE A 63 6.43 -10.68 -18.59
N PRO A 64 7.43 -11.36 -19.16
CA PRO A 64 7.29 -12.72 -19.68
C PRO A 64 6.79 -13.71 -18.61
N GLY A 65 5.69 -14.40 -18.91
CA GLY A 65 5.08 -15.40 -18.02
C GLY A 65 4.30 -14.85 -16.83
N ALA A 66 4.22 -13.53 -16.65
CA ALA A 66 3.44 -12.93 -15.58
C ALA A 66 1.93 -13.12 -15.77
N GLN A 67 1.22 -13.30 -14.66
CA GLN A 67 -0.23 -13.45 -14.63
C GLN A 67 -0.81 -12.29 -13.82
N ILE A 68 -1.77 -11.59 -14.39
CA ILE A 68 -2.52 -10.54 -13.70
C ILE A 68 -4.00 -10.61 -14.05
N GLU A 69 -4.83 -10.45 -13.04
CA GLU A 69 -6.27 -10.22 -13.14
C GLU A 69 -6.63 -8.94 -12.42
N SER A 70 -7.65 -8.24 -12.89
CA SER A 70 -8.11 -7.00 -12.27
C SER A 70 -9.54 -7.11 -11.77
N HIS A 71 -9.83 -6.41 -10.67
CA HIS A 71 -11.16 -6.36 -10.07
C HIS A 71 -11.49 -4.95 -9.61
N THR A 72 -12.68 -4.47 -9.94
CA THR A 72 -13.15 -3.15 -9.47
C THR A 72 -13.81 -3.30 -8.11
N CYS A 73 -13.37 -2.53 -7.10
CA CYS A 73 -13.88 -2.60 -5.75
C CYS A 73 -13.72 -1.27 -5.01
N ASP A 74 -14.79 -0.80 -4.38
CA ASP A 74 -14.71 0.22 -3.33
C ASP A 74 -14.38 -0.47 -2.00
N VAL A 75 -13.13 -0.37 -1.57
CA VAL A 75 -12.62 -1.01 -0.35
C VAL A 75 -13.24 -0.48 0.95
N THR A 76 -14.08 0.55 0.89
CA THR A 76 -14.86 1.04 2.03
C THR A 76 -16.18 0.29 2.23
N GLN A 77 -16.58 -0.55 1.24
CA GLN A 77 -17.82 -1.32 1.23
C GLN A 77 -17.56 -2.79 1.57
N ALA A 78 -18.10 -3.25 2.70
CA ALA A 78 -17.83 -4.61 3.21
C ALA A 78 -18.23 -5.73 2.23
N SER A 79 -19.35 -5.57 1.51
CA SER A 79 -19.82 -6.54 0.51
C SER A 79 -18.89 -6.63 -0.69
N GLU A 80 -18.37 -5.47 -1.16
CA GLU A 80 -17.45 -5.43 -2.29
C GLU A 80 -16.08 -6.03 -1.90
N VAL A 81 -15.58 -5.72 -0.68
CA VAL A 81 -14.33 -6.31 -0.18
C VAL A 81 -14.44 -7.83 -0.04
N LYS A 82 -15.58 -8.34 0.44
CA LYS A 82 -15.80 -9.80 0.46
C LYS A 82 -15.79 -10.37 -0.96
N GLY A 83 -16.53 -9.75 -1.89
CA GLY A 83 -16.59 -10.16 -3.29
C GLY A 83 -15.21 -10.14 -3.98
N MET A 84 -14.38 -9.17 -3.69
CA MET A 84 -12.99 -9.07 -4.16
C MET A 84 -12.16 -10.29 -3.74
N ILE A 85 -12.26 -10.70 -2.48
CA ILE A 85 -11.50 -11.87 -1.97
C ILE A 85 -12.04 -13.15 -2.58
N ASP A 86 -13.37 -13.32 -2.65
CA ASP A 86 -14.00 -14.48 -3.29
C ASP A 86 -13.58 -14.59 -4.76
N ALA A 87 -13.53 -13.48 -5.50
CA ALA A 87 -13.08 -13.43 -6.89
C ALA A 87 -11.60 -13.81 -7.05
N CYS A 88 -10.72 -13.34 -6.15
CA CYS A 88 -9.32 -13.74 -6.14
C CYS A 88 -9.16 -15.25 -5.93
N VAL A 89 -9.90 -15.81 -4.97
CA VAL A 89 -9.89 -17.25 -4.70
C VAL A 89 -10.46 -18.04 -5.89
N ALA A 90 -11.55 -17.60 -6.48
CA ALA A 90 -12.11 -18.24 -7.67
C ALA A 90 -11.12 -18.26 -8.85
N ARG A 91 -10.30 -17.21 -9.01
CA ARG A 91 -9.32 -17.07 -10.10
C ARG A 91 -8.01 -17.82 -9.86
N PHE A 92 -7.47 -17.77 -8.65
CA PHE A 92 -6.13 -18.28 -8.34
C PHE A 92 -6.08 -19.35 -7.24
N GLY A 93 -7.21 -19.67 -6.61
CA GLY A 93 -7.35 -20.73 -5.61
C GLY A 93 -6.94 -20.32 -4.19
N ARG A 94 -6.25 -19.20 -4.01
CA ARG A 94 -5.68 -18.77 -2.72
C ARG A 94 -5.32 -17.29 -2.68
N VAL A 95 -4.96 -16.79 -1.50
CA VAL A 95 -4.29 -15.50 -1.31
C VAL A 95 -3.10 -15.70 -0.38
N ASP A 96 -1.88 -15.66 -0.90
CA ASP A 96 -0.65 -15.77 -0.09
C ASP A 96 -0.23 -14.45 0.51
N ILE A 97 -0.45 -13.37 -0.24
CA ILE A 97 0.00 -12.04 0.12
C ILE A 97 -1.15 -11.05 -0.08
N LEU A 98 -1.42 -10.24 0.96
CA LEU A 98 -2.28 -9.08 0.87
C LEU A 98 -1.45 -7.81 1.05
N VAL A 99 -1.53 -6.88 0.09
CA VAL A 99 -0.96 -5.54 0.24
C VAL A 99 -2.09 -4.52 0.28
N ASN A 100 -2.35 -3.95 1.47
CA ASN A 100 -3.29 -2.87 1.67
C ASN A 100 -2.60 -1.53 1.38
N ASN A 101 -2.86 -0.97 0.20
CA ASN A 101 -2.20 0.26 -0.24
C ASN A 101 -3.17 1.43 -0.43
N VAL A 102 -4.47 1.22 -0.44
CA VAL A 102 -5.44 2.31 -0.58
C VAL A 102 -5.25 3.35 0.52
N GLY A 103 -5.26 4.63 0.13
CA GLY A 103 -5.17 5.73 1.07
C GLY A 103 -5.07 7.08 0.38
N GLY A 104 -5.34 8.12 1.14
CA GLY A 104 -5.24 9.50 0.66
C GLY A 104 -5.55 10.48 1.78
N SER A 105 -4.92 11.66 1.71
CA SER A 105 -5.06 12.68 2.74
C SER A 105 -6.05 13.77 2.35
N ALA A 106 -6.86 14.22 3.31
CA ALA A 106 -7.54 15.51 3.28
C ALA A 106 -6.79 16.51 4.17
N ARG A 107 -6.80 17.79 3.76
CA ARG A 107 -6.26 18.89 4.56
C ARG A 107 -7.28 19.30 5.62
N GLY A 108 -6.82 19.65 6.80
CA GLY A 108 -7.60 20.22 7.88
C GLY A 108 -7.04 19.86 9.25
N GLY A 109 -7.09 20.83 10.16
CA GLY A 109 -6.87 20.65 11.59
C GLY A 109 -8.15 20.22 12.30
N PRO A 110 -8.13 20.05 13.64
CA PRO A 110 -9.30 19.57 14.39
C PRO A 110 -10.47 20.56 14.43
N VAL A 111 -10.22 21.85 14.15
CA VAL A 111 -11.25 22.88 14.10
C VAL A 111 -11.85 23.02 12.70
N ASP A 112 -11.00 22.84 11.64
CA ASP A 112 -11.38 23.12 10.26
C ASP A 112 -11.94 21.89 9.53
N LEU A 113 -11.59 20.68 10.01
CA LEU A 113 -12.05 19.45 9.35
C LEU A 113 -13.50 19.16 9.75
N THR A 114 -14.38 18.97 8.75
CA THR A 114 -15.76 18.57 9.03
C THR A 114 -15.84 17.11 9.48
N GLU A 115 -16.90 16.73 10.20
CA GLU A 115 -17.14 15.36 10.65
C GLU A 115 -17.20 14.39 9.46
N GLU A 116 -17.85 14.77 8.36
CA GLU A 116 -17.91 13.92 7.18
C GLU A 116 -16.52 13.72 6.53
N ALA A 117 -15.68 14.75 6.53
CA ALA A 117 -14.33 14.63 6.02
C ALA A 117 -13.46 13.77 6.94
N TRP A 118 -13.65 13.86 8.26
CA TRP A 118 -13.03 12.98 9.25
C TRP A 118 -13.44 11.52 9.03
N ASP A 119 -14.74 11.25 8.96
CA ASP A 119 -15.27 9.89 8.77
C ASP A 119 -14.77 9.27 7.46
N LYS A 120 -14.75 10.04 6.37
CA LYS A 120 -14.17 9.61 5.10
C LYS A 120 -12.67 9.28 5.22
N GLN A 121 -11.90 10.02 6.03
CA GLN A 121 -10.49 9.70 6.25
C GLN A 121 -10.33 8.38 7.01
N ILE A 122 -11.15 8.11 8.01
CA ILE A 122 -11.16 6.85 8.75
C ILE A 122 -11.60 5.69 7.85
N ASP A 123 -12.71 5.84 7.13
CA ASP A 123 -13.22 4.79 6.24
C ASP A 123 -12.21 4.42 5.15
N PHE A 124 -11.61 5.42 4.52
CA PHE A 124 -10.71 5.21 3.39
C PHE A 124 -9.33 4.69 3.78
N ASN A 125 -8.78 5.12 4.92
CA ASN A 125 -7.42 4.78 5.32
C ASN A 125 -7.31 3.66 6.36
N LEU A 126 -8.32 3.46 7.21
CA LEU A 126 -8.29 2.48 8.31
C LEU A 126 -9.31 1.36 8.11
N LYS A 127 -10.59 1.70 7.91
CA LYS A 127 -11.65 0.70 7.76
C LYS A 127 -11.41 -0.19 6.53
N SER A 128 -10.86 0.33 5.44
CA SER A 128 -10.46 -0.46 4.27
C SER A 128 -9.46 -1.57 4.64
N VAL A 129 -8.46 -1.26 5.47
CA VAL A 129 -7.48 -2.24 5.98
C VAL A 129 -8.17 -3.29 6.87
N PHE A 130 -9.03 -2.83 7.78
CA PHE A 130 -9.80 -3.73 8.65
C PHE A 130 -10.66 -4.68 7.83
N LEU A 131 -11.41 -4.21 6.84
CA LEU A 131 -12.30 -5.03 6.03
C LEU A 131 -11.53 -6.08 5.20
N ALA A 132 -10.41 -5.68 4.58
CA ALA A 132 -9.56 -6.61 3.83
C ALA A 132 -8.99 -7.70 4.76
N CYS A 133 -8.47 -7.32 5.93
CA CYS A 133 -7.98 -8.28 6.92
C CYS A 133 -9.09 -9.19 7.44
N LYS A 134 -10.28 -8.65 7.74
CA LYS A 134 -11.43 -9.42 8.22
C LYS A 134 -11.77 -10.60 7.32
N TYR A 135 -11.71 -10.41 6.00
CA TYR A 135 -12.11 -11.45 5.06
C TYR A 135 -10.95 -12.32 4.57
N VAL A 136 -9.69 -11.82 4.60
CA VAL A 136 -8.53 -12.60 4.16
C VAL A 136 -7.97 -13.50 5.26
N LEU A 137 -8.00 -13.06 6.53
CA LEU A 137 -7.38 -13.80 7.64
C LEU A 137 -7.94 -15.21 7.82
N PRO A 138 -9.28 -15.47 7.79
CA PRO A 138 -9.79 -16.83 7.87
C PRO A 138 -9.33 -17.71 6.71
N LEU A 139 -9.20 -17.13 5.51
CA LEU A 139 -8.69 -17.82 4.34
C LEU A 139 -7.21 -18.19 4.51
N MET A 140 -6.36 -17.23 4.93
CA MET A 140 -4.94 -17.46 5.18
C MET A 140 -4.72 -18.49 6.29
N GLU A 141 -5.55 -18.49 7.36
CA GLU A 141 -5.50 -19.50 8.39
C GLU A 141 -5.83 -20.90 7.83
N ALA A 142 -6.91 -21.02 7.06
CA ALA A 142 -7.32 -22.29 6.47
C ALA A 142 -6.28 -22.86 5.48
N GLN A 143 -5.52 -22.01 4.80
CA GLN A 143 -4.47 -22.43 3.85
C GLN A 143 -3.08 -22.61 4.49
N GLY A 144 -2.94 -22.37 5.82
CA GLY A 144 -1.73 -22.63 6.60
C GLY A 144 -0.75 -21.47 6.70
N GLY A 145 -1.15 -20.25 6.34
CA GLY A 145 -0.33 -19.06 6.51
C GLY A 145 -0.50 -18.01 5.42
N GLY A 146 0.22 -16.90 5.58
CA GLY A 146 0.21 -15.79 4.64
C GLY A 146 1.07 -14.60 5.10
N ALA A 147 1.14 -13.57 4.28
CA ALA A 147 1.79 -12.32 4.62
C ALA A 147 0.89 -11.13 4.28
N ILE A 148 0.74 -10.21 5.23
CA ILE A 148 -0.01 -8.97 5.05
C ILE A 148 0.97 -7.80 5.19
N VAL A 149 0.96 -6.89 4.23
CA VAL A 149 1.72 -5.65 4.27
C VAL A 149 0.74 -4.48 4.19
N ASN A 150 0.67 -3.69 5.25
CA ASN A 150 -0.17 -2.51 5.31
C ASN A 150 0.65 -1.25 5.02
N THR A 151 0.13 -0.37 4.17
CA THR A 151 0.78 0.90 3.85
C THR A 151 0.28 1.99 4.81
N ALA A 152 1.13 2.40 5.74
CA ALA A 152 0.90 3.56 6.59
C ALA A 152 1.45 4.85 5.94
N SER A 153 2.03 5.73 6.72
CA SER A 153 2.69 6.97 6.28
C SER A 153 3.51 7.55 7.42
N THR A 154 4.58 8.27 7.09
CA THR A 154 5.31 9.10 8.08
C THR A 154 4.41 10.11 8.79
N SER A 155 3.29 10.51 8.19
CA SER A 155 2.27 11.33 8.87
C SER A 155 1.61 10.63 10.07
N GLY A 156 1.63 9.30 10.13
CA GLY A 156 1.13 8.54 11.28
C GLY A 156 2.10 8.48 12.47
N ILE A 157 3.35 8.86 12.27
CA ILE A 157 4.40 8.82 13.32
C ILE A 157 5.00 10.18 13.61
N ARG A 158 4.83 11.17 12.71
CA ARG A 158 5.40 12.52 12.86
C ARG A 158 4.55 13.59 12.21
N TRP A 159 4.75 14.83 12.63
CA TRP A 159 4.29 16.00 11.91
C TRP A 159 5.07 16.15 10.60
N THR A 160 4.36 16.17 9.48
CA THR A 160 4.95 16.26 8.13
C THR A 160 4.78 17.63 7.45
N GLY A 161 4.49 18.67 8.25
CA GLY A 161 4.41 20.06 7.77
C GLY A 161 3.08 20.43 7.11
N ALA A 162 2.02 19.67 7.32
CA ALA A 162 0.68 19.99 6.85
C ALA A 162 -0.38 19.54 7.86
N ALA A 163 -1.38 20.39 8.12
CA ALA A 163 -2.55 20.01 8.88
C ALA A 163 -3.35 18.95 8.12
N GLN A 164 -3.43 17.75 8.66
CA GLN A 164 -4.13 16.59 8.08
C GLN A 164 -4.49 15.58 9.18
N VAL A 165 -5.19 16.07 10.21
CA VAL A 165 -5.41 15.32 11.46
C VAL A 165 -6.12 13.99 11.22
N GLY A 166 -7.15 13.92 10.38
CA GLY A 166 -7.87 12.67 10.08
C GLY A 166 -6.97 11.62 9.41
N TYR A 167 -6.17 12.03 8.43
CA TYR A 167 -5.21 11.15 7.77
C TYR A 167 -4.12 10.65 8.72
N ALA A 168 -3.51 11.56 9.46
CA ALA A 168 -2.43 11.22 10.40
C ALA A 168 -2.92 10.23 11.47
N SER A 169 -4.10 10.48 12.05
CA SER A 169 -4.73 9.59 13.03
C SER A 169 -5.05 8.23 12.44
N ALA A 170 -5.62 8.17 11.25
CA ALA A 170 -5.93 6.90 10.59
C ALA A 170 -4.65 6.09 10.26
N LYS A 171 -3.58 6.75 9.79
CA LYS A 171 -2.30 6.06 9.50
C LYS A 171 -1.55 5.62 10.75
N ALA A 172 -1.65 6.35 11.86
CA ALA A 172 -1.19 5.89 13.17
C ALA A 172 -1.98 4.65 13.65
N ALA A 173 -3.30 4.66 13.48
CA ALA A 173 -4.15 3.53 13.80
C ALA A 173 -3.85 2.29 12.95
N VAL A 174 -3.51 2.41 11.66
CA VAL A 174 -3.06 1.30 10.81
C VAL A 174 -1.81 0.63 11.39
N ILE A 175 -0.86 1.40 11.89
CA ILE A 175 0.35 0.87 12.54
C ILE A 175 -0.02 0.03 13.75
N GLN A 176 -0.81 0.57 14.66
CA GLN A 176 -1.21 -0.16 15.88
C GLN A 176 -2.11 -1.37 15.56
N PHE A 177 -3.03 -1.23 14.62
CA PHE A 177 -3.84 -2.35 14.11
C PHE A 177 -2.95 -3.49 13.61
N SER A 178 -1.93 -3.17 12.82
CA SER A 178 -0.99 -4.17 12.28
C SER A 178 -0.23 -4.92 13.37
N ARG A 179 0.21 -4.24 14.41
CA ARG A 179 0.90 -4.85 15.57
C ARG A 179 0.01 -5.83 16.32
N VAL A 180 -1.24 -5.45 16.58
CA VAL A 180 -2.21 -6.30 17.29
C VAL A 180 -2.51 -7.56 16.48
N VAL A 181 -2.85 -7.41 15.19
CA VAL A 181 -3.15 -8.53 14.30
C VAL A 181 -1.93 -9.44 14.10
N ALA A 182 -0.72 -8.86 14.03
CA ALA A 182 0.52 -9.63 13.93
C ALA A 182 0.70 -10.62 15.09
N VAL A 183 0.45 -10.18 16.33
CA VAL A 183 0.58 -11.03 17.52
C VAL A 183 -0.54 -12.07 17.57
N GLU A 184 -1.77 -11.66 17.29
CA GLU A 184 -2.94 -12.54 17.32
C GLU A 184 -2.83 -13.71 16.35
N TYR A 185 -2.31 -13.45 15.14
CA TYR A 185 -2.24 -14.44 14.07
C TYR A 185 -0.86 -15.09 13.87
N ALA A 186 0.15 -14.75 14.69
CA ALA A 186 1.50 -15.31 14.59
C ALA A 186 1.52 -16.86 14.65
N LYS A 187 0.75 -17.45 15.57
CA LYS A 187 0.63 -18.92 15.73
C LYS A 187 -0.08 -19.60 14.56
N LYS A 188 -0.72 -18.83 13.67
CA LYS A 188 -1.38 -19.30 12.45
C LYS A 188 -0.45 -19.17 11.22
N ASN A 189 0.85 -18.89 11.46
CA ASN A 189 1.84 -18.65 10.40
C ASN A 189 1.45 -17.48 9.46
N ILE A 190 0.77 -16.47 10.00
CA ILE A 190 0.42 -15.24 9.27
C ILE A 190 1.26 -14.10 9.82
N ARG A 191 2.03 -13.45 8.95
CA ARG A 191 2.84 -12.28 9.28
C ARG A 191 2.12 -11.01 8.85
N VAL A 192 2.13 -10.00 9.71
CA VAL A 192 1.54 -8.69 9.40
C VAL A 192 2.56 -7.62 9.70
N ASN A 193 2.96 -6.85 8.69
CA ASN A 193 3.94 -5.78 8.81
C ASN A 193 3.43 -4.50 8.16
N THR A 194 4.09 -3.40 8.47
CA THR A 194 3.73 -2.08 7.95
C THR A 194 4.90 -1.45 7.20
N VAL A 195 4.65 -0.98 5.98
CA VAL A 195 5.55 -0.06 5.27
C VAL A 195 5.10 1.37 5.56
N ILE A 196 6.04 2.24 5.88
CA ILE A 196 5.80 3.64 6.22
C ILE A 196 6.52 4.56 5.22
N PRO A 197 5.89 4.87 4.07
CA PRO A 197 6.48 5.77 3.09
C PRO A 197 6.53 7.20 3.61
N GLY A 198 7.60 7.91 3.22
CA GLY A 198 7.73 9.34 3.42
C GLY A 198 7.11 10.17 2.29
N GLN A 199 7.81 11.22 1.91
CA GLN A 199 7.40 12.10 0.82
C GLN A 199 7.84 11.51 -0.53
N MET A 200 7.05 10.59 -1.06
CA MET A 200 7.29 9.97 -2.37
C MET A 200 6.82 10.88 -3.52
N HIS A 201 7.56 10.87 -4.62
CA HIS A 201 7.13 11.46 -5.88
C HIS A 201 6.23 10.44 -6.61
N THR A 202 4.94 10.64 -6.53
CA THR A 202 3.95 9.81 -7.20
C THR A 202 2.98 10.70 -7.98
N PRO A 203 2.28 10.18 -9.00
CA PRO A 203 1.28 10.96 -9.74
C PRO A 203 0.20 11.62 -8.88
N MET A 204 -0.07 11.10 -7.69
CA MET A 204 -0.96 11.71 -6.70
C MET A 204 -0.46 13.11 -6.27
N VAL A 205 0.86 13.33 -6.22
CA VAL A 205 1.47 14.61 -5.86
C VAL A 205 1.10 15.68 -6.88
N GLU A 206 1.21 15.35 -8.16
CA GLU A 206 0.89 16.27 -9.25
C GLU A 206 -0.62 16.48 -9.39
N ALA A 207 -1.40 15.39 -9.39
CA ALA A 207 -2.83 15.46 -9.65
C ALA A 207 -3.65 16.09 -8.51
N ARG A 208 -3.23 15.97 -7.26
CA ARG A 208 -4.05 16.39 -6.11
C ARG A 208 -3.32 17.29 -5.12
N LEU A 209 -2.10 16.94 -4.73
CA LEU A 209 -1.45 17.63 -3.62
C LEU A 209 -0.93 19.01 -4.00
N ALA A 210 -0.54 19.24 -5.25
CA ALA A 210 -0.10 20.55 -5.73
C ALA A 210 -1.22 21.59 -5.60
N GLY A 211 -2.45 21.25 -6.02
CA GLY A 211 -3.61 22.12 -5.87
C GLY A 211 -3.94 22.44 -4.40
N GLN A 212 -3.81 21.44 -3.52
CA GLN A 212 -4.14 21.60 -2.10
C GLN A 212 -3.08 22.32 -1.27
N ARG A 213 -1.80 22.24 -1.65
CA ARG A 213 -0.66 22.64 -0.79
C ARG A 213 0.22 23.75 -1.35
N ALA A 214 0.21 23.98 -2.65
CA ALA A 214 1.09 24.92 -3.33
C ALA A 214 0.38 25.80 -4.35
N GLY A 215 -0.94 25.98 -4.23
CA GLY A 215 -1.72 26.81 -5.16
C GLY A 215 -1.66 26.32 -6.62
N GLY A 216 -1.39 25.01 -6.84
CA GLY A 216 -1.23 24.42 -8.17
C GLY A 216 0.22 24.40 -8.68
N ASN A 217 1.18 25.00 -7.98
CA ASN A 217 2.59 24.99 -8.39
C ASN A 217 3.27 23.67 -7.98
N VAL A 218 3.39 22.75 -8.94
CA VAL A 218 3.99 21.42 -8.74
C VAL A 218 5.48 21.54 -8.38
N ASP A 219 6.25 22.35 -9.10
CA ASP A 219 7.70 22.48 -8.89
C ASP A 219 8.02 23.00 -7.48
N ALA A 220 7.29 24.02 -7.04
CA ALA A 220 7.45 24.57 -5.70
C ALA A 220 7.12 23.51 -4.62
N LEU A 221 6.08 22.69 -4.84
CA LEU A 221 5.75 21.61 -3.93
C LEU A 221 6.84 20.54 -3.90
N LEU A 222 7.35 20.14 -5.06
CA LEU A 222 8.41 19.13 -5.17
C LEU A 222 9.69 19.61 -4.49
N ALA A 223 10.13 20.85 -4.74
CA ALA A 223 11.29 21.43 -4.10
C ALA A 223 11.15 21.50 -2.56
N GLN A 224 9.98 21.93 -2.07
CA GLN A 224 9.70 21.96 -0.63
C GLN A 224 9.73 20.56 0.01
N ARG A 225 9.23 19.55 -0.71
CA ARG A 225 9.23 18.16 -0.23
C ARG A 225 10.65 17.60 -0.21
N GLN A 226 11.40 17.78 -1.29
CA GLN A 226 12.78 17.30 -1.42
C GLN A 226 13.71 17.89 -0.35
N ALA A 227 13.58 19.19 -0.04
CA ALA A 227 14.39 19.86 0.98
C ALA A 227 14.27 19.25 2.39
N ARG A 228 13.22 18.45 2.64
CA ARG A 228 13.00 17.76 3.93
C ARG A 228 13.65 16.39 4.02
N ILE A 229 14.19 15.88 2.91
CA ILE A 229 14.71 14.51 2.83
C ILE A 229 16.23 14.54 2.93
N PRO A 230 16.86 13.99 3.98
CA PRO A 230 18.31 13.99 4.15
C PRO A 230 19.08 13.35 3.00
N LEU A 231 18.55 12.32 2.32
CA LEU A 231 19.18 11.74 1.12
C LEU A 231 19.20 12.67 -0.08
N GLY A 232 18.49 13.83 -0.05
CA GLY A 232 18.55 14.86 -1.07
C GLY A 232 17.71 14.58 -2.34
N PHE A 233 16.98 13.49 -2.38
CA PHE A 233 16.05 13.17 -3.47
C PHE A 233 14.76 12.54 -2.93
N MET A 234 13.68 12.63 -3.70
CA MET A 234 12.44 11.93 -3.37
C MET A 234 12.46 10.52 -3.96
N GLY A 235 12.15 9.51 -3.13
CA GLY A 235 11.80 8.20 -3.63
C GLY A 235 10.47 8.20 -4.39
N ASP A 236 10.14 7.09 -5.04
CA ASP A 236 8.84 6.89 -5.71
C ASP A 236 8.17 5.58 -5.28
N GLY A 237 7.10 5.20 -5.98
CA GLY A 237 6.36 3.99 -5.66
C GLY A 237 7.22 2.71 -5.68
N ARG A 238 8.32 2.67 -6.43
CA ARG A 238 9.20 1.50 -6.53
C ARG A 238 9.99 1.26 -5.24
N ASP A 239 10.36 2.33 -4.53
CA ASP A 239 11.02 2.21 -3.23
C ASP A 239 10.07 1.61 -2.19
N THR A 240 8.81 2.05 -2.19
CA THR A 240 7.75 1.46 -1.36
C THR A 240 7.51 -0.02 -1.72
N ALA A 241 7.48 -0.34 -3.02
CA ALA A 241 7.26 -1.70 -3.51
C ALA A 241 8.39 -2.65 -3.12
N ASN A 242 9.66 -2.21 -3.18
CA ASN A 242 10.81 -3.02 -2.75
C ASN A 242 10.76 -3.36 -1.25
N ALA A 243 10.38 -2.40 -0.41
CA ALA A 243 10.18 -2.64 1.02
C ALA A 243 9.02 -3.61 1.29
N ALA A 244 7.89 -3.43 0.60
CA ALA A 244 6.75 -4.32 0.69
C ALA A 244 7.10 -5.75 0.23
N LEU A 245 7.86 -5.89 -0.86
CA LEU A 245 8.33 -7.16 -1.37
C LEU A 245 9.20 -7.91 -0.34
N PHE A 246 10.16 -7.23 0.27
CA PHE A 246 10.98 -7.82 1.34
C PHE A 246 10.09 -8.35 2.47
N LEU A 247 9.18 -7.54 3.00
CA LEU A 247 8.29 -7.92 4.10
C LEU A 247 7.31 -9.05 3.72
N ALA A 248 6.91 -9.14 2.46
CA ALA A 248 6.02 -10.19 1.97
C ALA A 248 6.74 -11.52 1.70
N SER A 249 8.03 -11.49 1.40
CA SER A 249 8.84 -12.65 1.01
C SER A 249 9.25 -13.51 2.21
N ASP A 250 9.77 -14.70 1.93
CA ASP A 250 10.33 -15.62 2.95
C ASP A 250 11.63 -15.10 3.57
N GLU A 251 12.27 -14.08 2.99
CA GLU A 251 13.42 -13.37 3.61
C GLU A 251 13.00 -12.72 4.94
N ALA A 252 11.74 -12.31 5.07
CA ALA A 252 11.15 -11.74 6.28
C ALA A 252 10.44 -12.79 7.16
N ARG A 253 10.74 -14.09 7.04
CA ARG A 253 10.04 -15.17 7.75
C ARG A 253 10.00 -15.03 9.28
N PHE A 254 10.93 -14.29 9.86
CA PHE A 254 11.01 -14.03 11.31
C PHE A 254 10.66 -12.58 11.67
N ILE A 255 9.97 -11.87 10.77
CA ILE A 255 9.55 -10.46 10.94
C ILE A 255 8.03 -10.38 10.90
N THR A 256 7.41 -10.03 12.03
CA THR A 256 5.98 -9.72 12.15
C THR A 256 5.76 -8.60 13.17
N GLY A 257 4.79 -7.73 12.94
CA GLY A 257 4.55 -6.53 13.76
C GLY A 257 5.55 -5.39 13.54
N ALA A 258 6.43 -5.51 12.54
CA ALA A 258 7.47 -4.53 12.26
C ALA A 258 6.94 -3.35 11.43
N GLU A 259 7.63 -2.22 11.59
CA GLU A 259 7.46 -1.00 10.84
C GLU A 259 8.72 -0.75 10.01
N LEU A 260 8.59 -0.76 8.68
CA LEU A 260 9.69 -0.43 7.79
C LEU A 260 9.48 0.96 7.19
N ILE A 261 10.26 1.91 7.70
CA ILE A 261 10.21 3.30 7.25
C ILE A 261 11.00 3.44 5.93
N VAL A 262 10.38 4.08 4.94
CA VAL A 262 10.95 4.31 3.59
C VAL A 262 10.78 5.79 3.27
N ASP A 263 11.71 6.62 3.76
CA ASP A 263 11.53 8.08 3.74
C ASP A 263 12.81 8.91 3.50
N GLY A 264 13.92 8.24 3.18
CA GLY A 264 15.21 8.91 2.96
C GLY A 264 15.77 9.63 4.19
N GLY A 265 15.39 9.20 5.39
CA GLY A 265 15.83 9.76 6.66
C GLY A 265 14.96 10.92 7.19
N MET A 266 13.87 11.26 6.49
CA MET A 266 13.03 12.41 6.85
C MET A 266 12.47 12.32 8.29
N SER A 267 12.09 11.13 8.75
CA SER A 267 11.46 10.97 10.07
C SER A 267 12.43 11.00 11.25
N VAL A 268 13.72 10.84 11.03
CA VAL A 268 14.76 10.87 12.07
C VAL A 268 15.48 12.22 12.16
N ARG A 269 15.14 13.15 11.30
CA ARG A 269 15.63 14.53 11.28
C ARG A 269 15.00 15.34 12.43
N CYS A 270 15.76 16.21 13.09
CA CYS A 270 15.32 17.00 14.25
C CYS A 270 15.01 18.48 13.95
N ASP A 271 15.40 18.99 12.76
CA ASP A 271 15.22 20.37 12.30
C ASP A 271 14.09 20.51 11.27
#